data_93de7408274bbc82a2953328338ea951
#
_entry.id   93de7408274bbc82a2953328338ea951
#
_cell.length_a   1.000
_cell.length_b   1.000
_cell.length_c   1.000
_cell.angle_alpha   90.00
_cell.angle_beta   90.00
_cell.angle_gamma   90.00
#
_symmetry.space_group_name_H-M   'P 1'
#
loop_
_entity.id
_entity.type
_entity.pdbx_description
1 polymer ?
#
loop_
_entity_poly.entity_id
_entity_poly.type
_entity_poly.pdbx_seq_one_letter_code
_entity_poly.pdbx_strand_id
1 'polypeptide(L)'
;MWCCLVGSEMCIRDRIRYSTVAGIPVPDLIEMGWTTQEKIDSIVQRTRDGGAEIVGLLKTGSAFYAPASSAIEMAESFLKDQRRLLPCAAWCNGEYGLDGIFVGVPAIIGKNGIEKVIEIKLNDEEKTMFDNSVEAVRQLNSIASKME
;
A
#
# COMPACT_ATOMS: atom_id res chain seq x y z
N MET A 1 7.11 3.29 -8.06
CA MET A 1 6.48 3.83 -6.84
C MET A 1 5.00 3.52 -6.95
N TRP A 2 4.54 2.52 -6.23
CA TRP A 2 3.19 1.95 -6.34
C TRP A 2 2.29 2.66 -5.35
N CYS A 3 1.33 3.41 -5.81
CA CYS A 3 0.44 4.16 -4.94
C CYS A 3 -0.83 3.35 -4.67
N CYS A 4 -1.13 3.09 -3.41
CA CYS A 4 -2.45 2.62 -3.02
C CYS A 4 -3.48 3.72 -3.30
N LEU A 5 -4.64 3.35 -3.83
CA LEU A 5 -5.74 4.28 -4.10
C LEU A 5 -6.38 4.85 -2.83
N VAL A 6 -6.01 4.35 -1.65
CA VAL A 6 -6.54 4.79 -0.36
C VAL A 6 -5.38 5.13 0.57
N GLY A 7 -5.17 6.40 0.83
CA GLY A 7 -4.31 6.99 1.86
C GLY A 7 -2.84 6.56 1.85
N SER A 8 -1.93 7.52 1.82
CA SER A 8 -0.49 7.28 1.70
C SER A 8 0.15 6.57 2.91
N GLU A 9 -0.46 6.61 4.07
CA GLU A 9 0.12 6.15 5.33
C GLU A 9 -0.18 4.68 5.64
N MET A 10 -1.06 4.04 4.87
CA MET A 10 -1.76 2.83 5.30
C MET A 10 -1.46 1.60 4.45
N CYS A 11 -0.52 1.70 3.52
CA CYS A 11 -0.25 0.62 2.60
C CYS A 11 0.88 -0.28 3.11
N ILE A 12 0.72 -1.57 2.87
CA ILE A 12 1.76 -2.60 3.00
C ILE A 12 3.06 -2.22 2.25
N ARG A 13 3.03 -1.28 1.30
CA ARG A 13 4.20 -0.76 0.58
C ARG A 13 5.33 -0.22 1.47
N ASP A 14 4.99 0.30 2.65
CA ASP A 14 5.98 0.88 3.57
C ASP A 14 6.67 -0.17 4.44
N ARG A 15 6.48 -1.45 4.10
CA ARG A 15 7.08 -2.58 4.82
C ARG A 15 8.51 -2.82 4.33
N ILE A 16 9.47 -2.17 4.98
CA ILE A 16 10.91 -2.28 4.68
C ILE A 16 11.33 -3.74 4.59
N ARG A 17 10.80 -4.58 5.47
CA ARG A 17 11.11 -6.01 5.58
C ARG A 17 10.80 -6.81 4.30
N TYR A 18 9.83 -6.36 3.50
CA TYR A 18 9.45 -6.98 2.23
C TYR A 18 10.02 -6.23 1.02
N SER A 19 10.74 -5.13 1.24
CA SER A 19 11.42 -4.40 0.18
C SER A 19 12.76 -5.04 -0.12
N THR A 20 13.07 -5.22 -1.40
CA THR A 20 14.32 -5.85 -1.84
C THR A 20 15.04 -4.97 -2.84
N VAL A 21 16.37 -5.07 -2.86
CA VAL A 21 17.24 -4.53 -3.92
C VAL A 21 17.95 -5.70 -4.57
N ALA A 22 17.70 -5.93 -5.86
CA ALA A 22 18.22 -7.09 -6.59
C ALA A 22 17.92 -8.45 -5.90
N GLY A 23 16.76 -8.56 -5.23
CA GLY A 23 16.36 -9.76 -4.50
C GLY A 23 16.89 -9.86 -3.06
N ILE A 24 17.75 -8.95 -2.62
CA ILE A 24 18.28 -8.91 -1.25
C ILE A 24 17.35 -8.05 -0.39
N PRO A 25 16.78 -8.56 0.71
CA PRO A 25 15.95 -7.79 1.62
C PRO A 25 16.68 -6.57 2.20
N VAL A 26 15.98 -5.46 2.38
CA VAL A 26 16.59 -4.25 2.95
C VAL A 26 17.21 -4.47 4.34
N PRO A 27 16.60 -5.24 5.25
CA PRO A 27 17.24 -5.56 6.53
C PRO A 27 18.62 -6.22 6.37
N ASP A 28 18.74 -7.15 5.43
CA ASP A 28 20.04 -7.84 5.17
C ASP A 28 21.08 -6.87 4.63
N LEU A 29 20.69 -5.88 3.81
CA LEU A 29 21.58 -4.84 3.32
C LEU A 29 22.10 -3.94 4.46
N ILE A 30 21.32 -3.73 5.51
CA ILE A 30 21.74 -3.01 6.71
C ILE A 30 22.75 -3.87 7.49
N GLU A 31 22.46 -5.14 7.70
CA GLU A 31 23.39 -6.08 8.38
C GLU A 31 24.72 -6.23 7.64
N MET A 32 24.68 -6.23 6.31
CA MET A 32 25.87 -6.27 5.45
C MET A 32 26.65 -4.95 5.42
N GLY A 33 26.15 -3.88 6.04
CA GLY A 33 26.80 -2.58 6.08
C GLY A 33 26.74 -1.78 4.77
N TRP A 34 25.87 -2.16 3.82
CA TRP A 34 25.69 -1.45 2.56
C TRP A 34 24.84 -0.17 2.71
N THR A 35 24.03 -0.13 3.74
CA THR A 35 23.24 1.04 4.12
C THR A 35 23.11 1.10 5.64
N THR A 36 22.50 2.17 6.16
CA THR A 36 22.24 2.33 7.59
C THR A 36 20.74 2.44 7.86
N GLN A 37 20.30 2.08 9.06
CA GLN A 37 18.92 2.22 9.48
C GLN A 37 18.44 3.67 9.32
N GLU A 38 19.24 4.66 9.74
CA GLU A 38 18.92 6.09 9.64
C GLU A 38 18.63 6.54 8.20
N LYS A 39 19.44 6.03 7.26
CA LYS A 39 19.25 6.33 5.83
C LYS A 39 17.95 5.72 5.30
N ILE A 40 17.64 4.50 5.71
CA ILE A 40 16.39 3.84 5.32
C ILE A 40 15.21 4.59 5.93
N ASP A 41 15.25 4.96 7.20
CA ASP A 41 14.19 5.72 7.88
C ASP A 41 13.93 7.07 7.19
N SER A 42 15.00 7.76 6.79
CA SER A 42 14.91 9.01 6.01
C SER A 42 14.22 8.79 4.65
N ILE A 43 14.54 7.70 3.95
CA ILE A 43 13.91 7.35 2.68
C ILE A 43 12.42 7.02 2.88
N VAL A 44 12.10 6.26 3.91
CA VAL A 44 10.71 5.91 4.25
C VAL A 44 9.90 7.16 4.56
N GLN A 45 10.44 8.06 5.40
CA GLN A 45 9.76 9.31 5.73
C GLN A 45 9.53 10.17 4.48
N ARG A 46 10.55 10.36 3.64
CA ARG A 46 10.38 11.10 2.38
C ARG A 46 9.39 10.43 1.43
N THR A 47 9.31 9.09 1.43
CA THR A 47 8.32 8.36 0.64
C THR A 47 6.90 8.62 1.13
N ARG A 48 6.70 8.70 2.45
CA ARG A 48 5.40 9.08 3.05
C ARG A 48 5.00 10.49 2.67
N ASP A 49 5.94 11.42 2.73
CA ASP A 49 5.73 12.84 2.41
C ASP A 49 5.71 13.13 0.90
N GLY A 50 5.99 12.13 0.06
CA GLY A 50 6.19 12.31 -1.38
C GLY A 50 5.00 12.94 -2.11
N GLY A 51 3.78 12.66 -1.70
CA GLY A 51 2.58 13.32 -2.24
C GLY A 51 2.54 14.81 -1.91
N ALA A 52 2.83 15.17 -0.67
CA ALA A 52 2.89 16.56 -0.22
C ALA A 52 4.07 17.32 -0.87
N GLU A 53 5.23 16.68 -1.03
CA GLU A 53 6.39 17.22 -1.73
C GLU A 53 6.04 17.60 -3.18
N ILE A 54 5.36 16.70 -3.91
CA ILE A 54 4.94 16.94 -5.30
C ILE A 54 3.94 18.10 -5.38
N VAL A 55 2.94 18.12 -4.50
CA VAL A 55 1.94 19.22 -4.44
C VAL A 55 2.62 20.55 -4.14
N GLY A 56 3.57 20.57 -3.22
CA GLY A 56 4.36 21.78 -2.90
C GLY A 56 5.18 22.30 -4.07
N LEU A 57 5.74 21.40 -4.89
CA LEU A 57 6.49 21.76 -6.10
C LEU A 57 5.59 22.25 -7.23
N LEU A 58 4.42 21.64 -7.41
CA LEU A 58 3.46 22.03 -8.46
C LEU A 58 2.74 23.34 -8.15
N LYS A 59 2.65 23.74 -6.88
CA LYS A 59 1.94 24.92 -6.36
C LYS A 59 0.44 24.92 -6.61
N THR A 60 -0.03 24.29 -7.68
CA THR A 60 -1.44 24.14 -8.05
C THR A 60 -1.68 22.69 -8.50
N GLY A 61 -2.82 22.12 -8.13
CA GLY A 61 -3.20 20.75 -8.52
C GLY A 61 -2.86 19.70 -7.47
N SER A 62 -2.80 18.44 -7.89
CA SER A 62 -2.58 17.28 -7.04
C SER A 62 -1.49 16.37 -7.63
N ALA A 63 -0.94 15.49 -6.81
CA ALA A 63 0.01 14.46 -7.21
C ALA A 63 -0.73 13.29 -7.91
N PHE A 64 -1.14 13.44 -9.16
CA PHE A 64 -2.01 12.49 -9.85
C PHE A 64 -1.28 11.50 -10.77
N TYR A 65 -0.04 11.76 -11.18
CA TYR A 65 0.66 10.87 -12.13
C TYR A 65 0.91 9.47 -11.57
N ALA A 66 1.37 9.36 -10.33
CA ALA A 66 1.62 8.07 -9.71
C ALA A 66 0.32 7.28 -9.46
N PRO A 67 -0.76 7.88 -8.93
CA PRO A 67 -2.07 7.22 -8.87
C PRO A 67 -2.61 6.77 -10.21
N ALA A 68 -2.48 7.59 -11.27
CA ALA A 68 -2.91 7.24 -12.61
C ALA A 68 -2.12 6.04 -13.16
N SER A 69 -0.79 6.02 -12.99
CA SER A 69 0.05 4.89 -13.41
C SER A 69 -0.33 3.60 -12.67
N SER A 70 -0.62 3.69 -11.37
CA SER A 70 -1.06 2.53 -10.59
C SER A 70 -2.42 2.01 -11.06
N ALA A 71 -3.36 2.90 -11.37
CA ALA A 71 -4.66 2.51 -11.91
C ALA A 71 -4.55 1.82 -13.28
N ILE A 72 -3.68 2.34 -14.16
CA ILE A 72 -3.40 1.74 -15.48
C ILE A 72 -2.83 0.34 -15.30
N GLU A 73 -1.91 0.13 -14.38
CA GLU A 73 -1.31 -1.19 -14.16
C GLU A 73 -2.32 -2.21 -13.61
N MET A 74 -3.22 -1.80 -12.72
CA MET A 74 -4.33 -2.64 -12.28
C MET A 74 -5.25 -2.99 -13.45
N ALA A 75 -5.58 -2.01 -14.29
CA ALA A 75 -6.39 -2.21 -15.51
C ALA A 75 -5.70 -3.16 -16.51
N GLU A 76 -4.41 -3.01 -16.74
CA GLU A 76 -3.64 -3.93 -17.58
C GLU A 76 -3.64 -5.36 -17.07
N SER A 77 -3.46 -5.54 -15.73
CA SER A 77 -3.49 -6.85 -15.11
C SER A 77 -4.85 -7.53 -15.31
N PHE A 78 -5.92 -6.77 -15.19
CA PHE A 78 -7.28 -7.24 -15.44
C PHE A 78 -7.53 -7.56 -16.92
N LEU A 79 -7.29 -6.61 -17.82
CA LEU A 79 -7.60 -6.74 -19.25
C LEU A 79 -6.77 -7.81 -19.97
N LYS A 80 -5.51 -7.99 -19.52
CA LYS A 80 -4.57 -8.96 -20.13
C LYS A 80 -4.46 -10.27 -19.32
N ASP A 81 -5.27 -10.46 -18.29
CA ASP A 81 -5.25 -11.62 -17.38
C ASP A 81 -3.83 -11.93 -16.84
N GLN A 82 -3.11 -10.88 -16.44
CA GLN A 82 -1.70 -11.05 -16.07
C GLN A 82 -1.50 -11.65 -14.68
N ARG A 83 -2.55 -11.65 -13.84
CA ARG A 83 -2.50 -12.18 -12.46
C ARG A 83 -1.37 -11.59 -11.65
N ARG A 84 -1.14 -10.28 -11.80
CA ARG A 84 -0.12 -9.57 -11.03
C ARG A 84 -0.52 -9.50 -9.56
N LEU A 85 0.48 -9.67 -8.70
CA LEU A 85 0.35 -9.38 -7.27
C LEU A 85 0.60 -7.88 -7.07
N LEU A 86 -0.45 -7.14 -6.74
CA LEU A 86 -0.42 -5.69 -6.59
C LEU A 86 -0.96 -5.27 -5.22
N PRO A 87 -0.35 -4.28 -4.56
CA PRO A 87 -0.93 -3.67 -3.37
C PRO A 87 -2.09 -2.76 -3.80
N CYS A 88 -3.29 -3.11 -3.42
CA CYS A 88 -4.50 -2.35 -3.74
C CYS A 88 -5.54 -2.43 -2.63
N ALA A 89 -6.54 -1.55 -2.67
CA ALA A 89 -7.70 -1.66 -1.80
C ALA A 89 -8.57 -2.84 -2.28
N ALA A 90 -8.63 -3.89 -1.48
CA ALA A 90 -9.42 -5.08 -1.74
C ALA A 90 -10.50 -5.26 -0.68
N TRP A 91 -11.64 -5.79 -1.09
CA TRP A 91 -12.69 -6.21 -0.17
C TRP A 91 -12.21 -7.45 0.59
N CYS A 92 -12.10 -7.32 1.91
CA CYS A 92 -11.74 -8.42 2.80
C CYS A 92 -13.02 -9.08 3.33
N ASN A 93 -13.04 -10.41 3.30
CA ASN A 93 -14.14 -11.25 3.76
C ASN A 93 -13.58 -12.47 4.49
N GLY A 94 -12.90 -12.22 5.61
CA GLY A 94 -12.19 -13.20 6.42
C GLY A 94 -10.67 -13.01 6.44
N GLU A 95 -10.09 -12.46 5.38
CA GLU A 95 -8.64 -12.22 5.30
C GLU A 95 -8.19 -11.20 6.35
N TYR A 96 -7.03 -11.42 6.94
CA TYR A 96 -6.48 -10.66 8.09
C TYR A 96 -7.44 -10.58 9.29
N GLY A 97 -8.43 -11.49 9.38
CA GLY A 97 -9.50 -11.43 10.37
C GLY A 97 -10.47 -10.28 10.19
N LEU A 98 -10.53 -9.70 8.99
CA LEU A 98 -11.40 -8.59 8.64
C LEU A 98 -12.59 -9.09 7.82
N ASP A 99 -13.74 -8.46 8.03
CA ASP A 99 -14.97 -8.82 7.34
C ASP A 99 -15.73 -7.58 6.89
N GLY A 100 -16.15 -7.58 5.62
CA GLY A 100 -17.01 -6.53 5.09
C GLY A 100 -16.36 -5.15 4.96
N ILE A 101 -15.07 -5.06 4.65
CA ILE A 101 -14.33 -3.78 4.57
C ILE A 101 -13.29 -3.79 3.45
N PHE A 102 -13.13 -2.64 2.80
CA PHE A 102 -12.02 -2.40 1.86
C PHE A 102 -10.76 -1.96 2.61
N VAL A 103 -9.67 -2.68 2.41
CA VAL A 103 -8.37 -2.36 3.02
C VAL A 103 -7.24 -2.54 2.01
N GLY A 104 -6.18 -1.75 2.14
CA GLY A 104 -4.98 -1.86 1.32
C GLY A 104 -4.17 -3.11 1.66
N VAL A 105 -4.24 -4.12 0.81
CA VAL A 105 -3.60 -5.44 0.98
C VAL A 105 -2.98 -5.91 -0.33
N PRO A 106 -2.00 -6.84 -0.31
CA PRO A 106 -1.54 -7.50 -1.53
C PRO A 106 -2.65 -8.37 -2.11
N ALA A 107 -2.98 -8.14 -3.38
CA ALA A 107 -4.01 -8.92 -4.05
C ALA A 107 -3.58 -9.32 -5.46
N ILE A 108 -4.00 -10.49 -5.90
CA ILE A 108 -3.79 -10.96 -7.28
C ILE A 108 -4.97 -10.46 -8.11
N ILE A 109 -4.65 -9.68 -9.16
CA ILE A 109 -5.62 -9.13 -10.09
C ILE A 109 -5.50 -9.85 -11.44
N GLY A 110 -6.55 -10.55 -11.83
CA GLY A 110 -6.69 -11.22 -13.13
C GLY A 110 -7.99 -10.81 -13.81
N LYS A 111 -8.35 -11.51 -14.87
CA LYS A 111 -9.55 -11.22 -15.69
C LYS A 111 -10.88 -11.26 -14.92
N ASN A 112 -10.92 -11.87 -13.76
CA ASN A 112 -12.10 -11.93 -12.90
C ASN A 112 -12.11 -10.83 -11.81
N GLY A 113 -11.18 -9.87 -11.87
CA GLY A 113 -10.94 -8.87 -10.83
C GLY A 113 -9.94 -9.35 -9.80
N ILE A 114 -10.21 -9.09 -8.53
CA ILE A 114 -9.39 -9.62 -7.43
C ILE A 114 -9.68 -11.12 -7.27
N GLU A 115 -8.71 -11.93 -7.63
CA GLU A 115 -8.84 -13.40 -7.55
C GLU A 115 -8.42 -13.94 -6.18
N LYS A 116 -7.49 -13.26 -5.51
CA LYS A 116 -7.00 -13.68 -4.19
C LYS A 116 -6.34 -12.52 -3.45
N VAL A 117 -6.67 -12.36 -2.18
CA VAL A 117 -5.91 -11.57 -1.22
C VAL A 117 -4.78 -12.43 -0.65
N ILE A 118 -3.57 -11.88 -0.57
CA ILE A 118 -2.41 -12.57 -0.01
C ILE A 118 -2.15 -12.04 1.39
N GLU A 119 -2.33 -12.90 2.37
CA GLU A 119 -2.01 -12.58 3.76
C GLU A 119 -0.52 -12.71 4.01
N ILE A 120 0.13 -11.59 4.32
CA ILE A 120 1.53 -11.58 4.74
C ILE A 120 1.61 -11.59 6.27
N LYS A 121 2.65 -12.23 6.79
CA LYS A 121 2.87 -12.26 8.23
C LYS A 121 3.35 -10.89 8.72
N LEU A 122 2.53 -10.21 9.50
CA LEU A 122 2.85 -8.93 10.13
C LEU A 122 3.55 -9.17 11.47
N ASN A 123 4.52 -8.32 11.81
CA ASN A 123 5.03 -8.22 13.18
C ASN A 123 4.09 -7.34 14.03
N ASP A 124 4.36 -7.19 15.34
CA ASP A 124 3.47 -6.49 16.26
C ASP A 124 3.31 -4.99 15.92
N GLU A 125 4.39 -4.34 15.50
CA GLU A 125 4.34 -2.93 15.06
C GLU A 125 3.54 -2.78 13.77
N GLU A 126 3.81 -3.64 12.80
CA GLU A 126 3.10 -3.68 11.52
C GLU A 126 1.61 -3.95 11.72
N LYS A 127 1.29 -4.87 12.63
CA LYS A 127 -0.09 -5.17 12.98
C LYS A 127 -0.77 -3.96 13.60
N THR A 128 -0.13 -3.28 14.54
CA THR A 128 -0.67 -2.06 15.16
C THR A 128 -0.95 -0.97 14.11
N MET A 129 -0.02 -0.74 13.17
CA MET A 129 -0.24 0.23 12.10
C MET A 129 -1.37 -0.20 11.17
N PHE A 130 -1.48 -1.48 10.87
CA PHE A 130 -2.55 -2.03 10.04
C PHE A 130 -3.91 -1.87 10.73
N ASP A 131 -4.02 -2.21 12.02
CA ASP A 131 -5.24 -2.09 12.80
C ASP A 131 -5.71 -0.63 12.91
N ASN A 132 -4.80 0.32 13.11
CA ASN A 132 -5.10 1.75 13.08
C ASN A 132 -5.68 2.19 11.73
N SER A 133 -5.13 1.67 10.66
CA SER A 133 -5.60 1.88 9.30
C SER A 133 -7.02 1.39 9.11
N VAL A 134 -7.28 0.17 9.50
CA VAL A 134 -8.61 -0.44 9.43
C VAL A 134 -9.62 0.38 10.21
N GLU A 135 -9.26 0.83 11.41
CA GLU A 135 -10.14 1.65 12.24
C GLU A 135 -10.48 3.00 11.58
N ALA A 136 -9.50 3.65 10.95
CA ALA A 136 -9.75 4.89 10.20
C ALA A 136 -10.76 4.67 9.06
N VAL A 137 -10.65 3.55 8.32
CA VAL A 137 -11.63 3.21 7.26
C VAL A 137 -13.01 2.95 7.86
N ARG A 138 -13.11 2.24 8.99
CA ARG A 138 -14.39 2.00 9.66
C ARG A 138 -15.07 3.29 10.09
N GLN A 139 -14.30 4.24 10.63
CA GLN A 139 -14.82 5.55 11.01
C GLN A 139 -15.37 6.32 9.80
N LEU A 140 -14.63 6.33 8.69
CA LEU A 140 -15.08 6.96 7.45
C LEU A 140 -16.35 6.31 6.89
N ASN A 141 -16.43 4.98 6.89
CA ASN A 141 -17.63 4.26 6.47
C ASN A 141 -18.83 4.58 7.37
N SER A 142 -18.61 4.67 8.69
CA SER A 142 -19.66 5.06 9.64
C SER A 142 -20.17 6.50 9.44
N ILE A 143 -19.29 7.42 9.00
CA ILE A 143 -19.68 8.79 8.69
C ILE A 143 -20.47 8.80 7.38
N ALA A 144 -19.99 8.13 6.34
CA ALA A 144 -20.64 8.06 5.05
C ALA A 144 -22.06 7.48 5.15
N SER A 145 -22.24 6.39 5.89
CA SER A 145 -23.57 5.77 6.09
C SER A 145 -24.57 6.60 6.91
N LYS A 146 -24.12 7.67 7.57
CA LYS A 146 -25.02 8.62 8.26
C LYS A 146 -25.41 9.81 7.39
N MET A 147 -24.82 9.93 6.21
CA MET A 147 -25.09 11.02 5.26
C MET A 147 -26.14 10.63 4.20
N GLU A 148 -26.54 9.35 4.17
CA GLU A 148 -27.68 8.84 3.37
C GLU A 148 -28.98 8.91 4.19
#